data_590e2ed0e0744ea2f1d79e8f140944bf
#
_entry.id   590e2ed0e0744ea2f1d79e8f140944bf
#
_cell.length_a   1.000
_cell.length_b   1.000
_cell.length_c   1.000
_cell.angle_alpha   90.00
_cell.angle_beta   90.00
_cell.angle_gamma   90.00
#
_symmetry.space_group_name_H-M   'P 1'
#
loop_
_entity.id
_entity.type
_entity.pdbx_description
1 polymer ?
#
loop_
_entity_poly.entity_id
_entity_poly.type
_entity_poly.pdbx_seq_one_letter_code
_entity_poly.pdbx_strand_id
1 'polypeptide(L)'
;MILWLIVILTIVPLMLGALITYPIKRNYSDDLMFWYAIGLIMMAALFQLICVPLTFFRVPFHTLVIIYNALLTLLVLCSAVVNRKRLRCLSRYKVERSVFLLIAIGLIMIQIVTSVVFTPQYVYSGDDTTYITMANDSVESDTIYLTDYMTGKSCTLADVSPKYTLTSYIMFTAYLAKVSGLHVLIVCKTILPVVIIAVAYMIFWQFGLFLFKGNQKNAYIFLIFVSMLNLFGAFSNYTLSFRLLVCSWQGKAWMAAVVLPFLFYYAAKIFERE
;
A
#
# COMPACT_ATOMS: atom_id res chain seq x y z
N MET A 1 -20.31 3.75 0.91
CA MET A 1 -19.34 2.67 0.73
C MET A 1 -18.01 3.18 0.15
N ILE A 2 -17.93 3.80 -1.02
CA ILE A 2 -16.66 4.37 -1.56
C ILE A 2 -16.01 5.38 -0.59
N LEU A 3 -16.79 6.18 0.11
CA LEU A 3 -16.28 7.13 1.13
C LEU A 3 -15.45 6.41 2.22
N TRP A 4 -15.88 5.23 2.66
CA TRP A 4 -15.12 4.42 3.61
C TRP A 4 -13.78 3.95 3.06
N LEU A 5 -13.71 3.56 1.79
CA LEU A 5 -12.45 3.20 1.15
C LEU A 5 -11.46 4.37 1.15
N ILE A 6 -11.96 5.58 0.83
CA ILE A 6 -11.14 6.80 0.90
C ILE A 6 -10.63 7.01 2.33
N VAL A 7 -11.49 6.89 3.33
CA VAL A 7 -11.09 7.03 4.74
C VAL A 7 -10.03 6.00 5.13
N ILE A 8 -10.26 4.73 4.78
CA ILE A 8 -9.34 3.62 5.10
C ILE A 8 -7.98 3.79 4.41
N LEU A 9 -7.95 4.27 3.18
CA LEU A 9 -6.71 4.40 2.42
C LEU A 9 -6.01 5.76 2.61
N THR A 10 -6.64 6.75 3.26
CA THR A 10 -6.04 8.08 3.48
C THR A 10 -5.92 8.43 4.96
N ILE A 11 -7.06 8.53 5.67
CA ILE A 11 -7.09 9.01 7.06
C ILE A 11 -6.52 7.95 8.02
N VAL A 12 -6.90 6.69 7.87
CA VAL A 12 -6.45 5.63 8.76
C VAL A 12 -4.92 5.48 8.75
N PRO A 13 -4.24 5.39 7.59
CA PRO A 13 -2.77 5.35 7.57
C PRO A 13 -2.12 6.57 8.20
N LEU A 14 -2.63 7.78 7.95
CA LEU A 14 -2.10 9.00 8.58
C LEU A 14 -2.19 8.94 10.10
N MET A 15 -3.33 8.50 10.63
CA MET A 15 -3.55 8.41 12.08
C MET A 15 -2.68 7.31 12.71
N LEU A 16 -2.55 6.15 12.06
CA LEU A 16 -1.66 5.08 12.51
C LEU A 16 -0.20 5.52 12.50
N GLY A 17 0.24 6.18 11.45
CA GLY A 17 1.60 6.70 11.36
C GLY A 17 1.88 7.75 12.42
N ALA A 18 0.96 8.66 12.69
CA ALA A 18 1.06 9.62 13.77
C ALA A 18 1.18 8.93 15.14
N LEU A 19 0.43 7.85 15.38
CA LEU A 19 0.46 7.10 16.63
C LEU A 19 1.82 6.41 16.83
N ILE A 20 2.32 5.72 15.81
CA ILE A 20 3.59 4.97 15.87
C ILE A 20 4.77 5.91 16.04
N THR A 21 4.74 7.07 15.40
CA THR A 21 5.82 8.05 15.48
C THR A 21 5.74 8.92 16.76
N TYR A 22 4.71 8.77 17.58
CA TYR A 22 4.57 9.56 18.80
C TYR A 22 5.75 9.46 19.77
N PRO A 23 6.30 8.25 20.07
CA PRO A 23 7.45 8.10 20.96
C PRO A 23 8.78 8.53 20.31
N ILE A 24 8.81 8.77 19.00
CA ILE A 24 10.03 9.14 18.28
C ILE A 24 10.30 10.64 18.45
N LYS A 25 11.55 11.02 18.71
CA LYS A 25 11.95 12.42 18.92
C LYS A 25 11.51 13.33 17.76
N ARG A 26 11.06 14.54 18.08
CA ARG A 26 10.38 15.55 17.26
C ARG A 26 10.93 15.81 15.85
N ASN A 27 12.20 15.62 15.61
CA ASN A 27 12.84 15.94 14.30
C ASN A 27 12.50 14.98 13.15
N TYR A 28 11.85 13.82 13.42
CA TYR A 28 11.40 12.84 12.41
C TYR A 28 9.90 12.79 12.25
N SER A 29 9.18 13.41 13.18
CA SER A 29 7.83 12.98 13.50
C SER A 29 6.73 13.82 12.87
N ASP A 30 7.03 14.93 12.22
CA ASP A 30 6.01 15.88 11.77
C ASP A 30 5.86 15.96 10.26
N ASP A 31 6.31 14.92 9.54
CA ASP A 31 6.16 14.80 8.11
C ASP A 31 4.94 13.90 7.77
N LEU A 32 3.93 14.50 7.16
CA LEU A 32 2.71 13.81 6.74
C LEU A 32 2.95 12.64 5.78
N MET A 33 3.92 12.78 4.87
CA MET A 33 4.25 11.71 3.92
C MET A 33 4.88 10.53 4.63
N PHE A 34 5.74 10.81 5.61
CA PHE A 34 6.33 9.76 6.46
C PHE A 34 5.26 9.04 7.28
N TRP A 35 4.34 9.80 7.91
CA TRP A 35 3.23 9.19 8.65
C TRP A 35 2.36 8.32 7.75
N TYR A 36 2.04 8.81 6.57
CA TYR A 36 1.22 8.06 5.63
C TYR A 36 1.88 6.74 5.21
N ALA A 37 3.16 6.79 4.83
CA ALA A 37 3.90 5.60 4.40
C ALA A 37 4.03 4.56 5.52
N ILE A 38 4.50 4.96 6.72
CA ILE A 38 4.65 4.04 7.86
C ILE A 38 3.30 3.51 8.35
N GLY A 39 2.27 4.35 8.34
CA GLY A 39 0.91 3.95 8.74
C GLY A 39 0.29 2.95 7.79
N LEU A 40 0.51 3.10 6.48
CA LEU A 40 0.03 2.16 5.49
C LEU A 40 0.76 0.81 5.59
N ILE A 41 2.08 0.82 5.82
CA ILE A 41 2.87 -0.38 6.10
C ILE A 41 2.36 -1.08 7.36
N MET A 42 2.13 -0.32 8.43
CA MET A 42 1.62 -0.88 9.68
C MET A 42 0.21 -1.44 9.54
N MET A 43 -0.65 -0.78 8.77
CA MET A 43 -1.99 -1.28 8.47
C MET A 43 -1.94 -2.65 7.82
N ALA A 44 -1.07 -2.85 6.82
CA ALA A 44 -0.88 -4.15 6.19
C ALA A 44 -0.28 -5.19 7.16
N ALA A 45 0.69 -4.79 8.01
CA ALA A 45 1.29 -5.67 9.01
C ALA A 45 0.28 -6.11 10.08
N LEU A 46 -0.54 -5.21 10.60
CA LEU A 46 -1.61 -5.55 11.55
C LEU A 46 -2.64 -6.49 10.93
N PHE A 47 -2.99 -6.26 9.66
CA PHE A 47 -3.87 -7.18 8.93
C PHE A 47 -3.27 -8.59 8.84
N GLN A 48 -1.98 -8.70 8.53
CA GLN A 48 -1.25 -9.97 8.49
C GLN A 48 -1.31 -10.70 9.83
N LEU A 49 -1.05 -9.98 10.93
CA LEU A 49 -1.05 -10.55 12.29
C LEU A 49 -2.41 -11.09 12.71
N ILE A 50 -3.50 -10.52 12.23
CA ILE A 50 -4.87 -10.97 12.53
C ILE A 50 -5.31 -12.05 11.54
N CYS A 51 -5.09 -11.84 10.25
CA CYS A 51 -5.58 -12.70 9.19
C CYS A 51 -5.01 -14.11 9.28
N VAL A 52 -3.69 -14.25 9.48
CA VAL A 52 -3.04 -15.57 9.48
C VAL A 52 -3.58 -16.48 10.59
N PRO A 53 -3.65 -16.10 11.88
CA PRO A 53 -4.26 -16.94 12.91
C PRO A 53 -5.72 -17.28 12.60
N LEU A 54 -6.53 -16.30 12.18
CA LEU A 54 -7.96 -16.54 11.90
C LEU A 54 -8.16 -17.49 10.71
N THR A 55 -7.24 -17.50 9.74
CA THR A 55 -7.24 -18.49 8.65
C THR A 55 -7.10 -19.90 9.19
N PHE A 56 -6.15 -20.15 10.11
CA PHE A 56 -5.94 -21.45 10.73
C PHE A 56 -7.10 -21.88 11.64
N PHE A 57 -7.75 -20.92 12.30
CA PHE A 57 -8.97 -21.18 13.09
C PHE A 57 -10.23 -21.34 12.23
N ARG A 58 -10.14 -21.25 10.89
CA ARG A 58 -11.26 -21.37 9.95
C ARG A 58 -12.43 -20.43 10.26
N VAL A 59 -12.10 -19.21 10.67
CA VAL A 59 -13.11 -18.21 11.02
C VAL A 59 -13.75 -17.65 9.74
N PRO A 60 -15.06 -17.36 9.72
CA PRO A 60 -15.70 -16.71 8.59
C PRO A 60 -15.06 -15.37 8.23
N PHE A 61 -15.05 -15.04 6.93
CA PHE A 61 -14.38 -13.83 6.45
C PHE A 61 -14.97 -12.54 7.04
N HIS A 62 -16.29 -12.47 7.22
CA HIS A 62 -16.91 -11.30 7.86
C HIS A 62 -16.41 -11.05 9.29
N THR A 63 -16.08 -12.10 10.05
CA THR A 63 -15.53 -11.96 11.40
C THR A 63 -14.14 -11.32 11.37
N LEU A 64 -13.26 -11.71 10.42
CA LEU A 64 -12.00 -11.04 10.18
C LEU A 64 -12.20 -9.54 9.89
N VAL A 65 -13.17 -9.21 9.02
CA VAL A 65 -13.51 -7.82 8.67
C VAL A 65 -13.94 -7.02 9.90
N ILE A 66 -14.81 -7.60 10.75
CA ILE A 66 -15.29 -6.94 11.98
C ILE A 66 -14.13 -6.70 12.96
N ILE A 67 -13.34 -7.74 13.26
CA ILE A 67 -12.21 -7.65 14.19
C ILE A 67 -11.21 -6.58 13.72
N TYR A 68 -10.87 -6.60 12.44
CA TYR A 68 -9.90 -5.66 11.88
C TYR A 68 -10.43 -4.22 11.89
N ASN A 69 -11.69 -3.99 11.52
CA ASN A 69 -12.31 -2.67 11.60
C ASN A 69 -12.39 -2.16 13.06
N ALA A 70 -12.72 -3.01 14.01
CA ALA A 70 -12.75 -2.65 15.43
C ALA A 70 -11.35 -2.22 15.90
N LEU A 71 -10.30 -2.98 15.55
CA LEU A 71 -8.92 -2.62 15.86
C LEU A 71 -8.52 -1.29 15.23
N LEU A 72 -8.76 -1.10 13.93
CA LEU A 72 -8.44 0.15 13.25
C LEU A 72 -9.15 1.35 13.88
N THR A 73 -10.43 1.21 14.20
CA THR A 73 -11.21 2.26 14.86
C THR A 73 -10.62 2.61 16.23
N LEU A 74 -10.29 1.61 17.04
CA LEU A 74 -9.65 1.81 18.34
C LEU A 74 -8.32 2.57 18.20
N LEU A 75 -7.46 2.14 17.28
CA LEU A 75 -6.15 2.76 17.05
C LEU A 75 -6.28 4.21 16.53
N VAL A 76 -7.25 4.47 15.65
CA VAL A 76 -7.54 5.84 15.17
C VAL A 76 -8.01 6.74 16.30
N LEU A 77 -8.92 6.25 17.17
CA LEU A 77 -9.39 6.99 18.34
C LEU A 77 -8.24 7.27 19.33
N CYS A 78 -7.42 6.27 19.62
CA CYS A 78 -6.21 6.44 20.43
C CYS A 78 -5.27 7.49 19.82
N SER A 79 -5.05 7.43 18.50
CA SER A 79 -4.22 8.39 17.79
C SER A 79 -4.78 9.82 17.90
N ALA A 80 -6.09 9.98 17.72
CA ALA A 80 -6.76 11.29 17.83
C ALA A 80 -6.58 11.93 19.20
N VAL A 81 -6.66 11.13 20.26
CA VAL A 81 -6.45 11.61 21.64
C VAL A 81 -4.98 11.98 21.88
N VAL A 82 -4.07 11.04 21.57
CA VAL A 82 -2.63 11.18 21.86
C VAL A 82 -2.00 12.30 21.01
N ASN A 83 -2.34 12.37 19.72
CA ASN A 83 -1.74 13.32 18.78
C ASN A 83 -2.50 14.65 18.65
N ARG A 84 -3.49 14.93 19.50
CA ARG A 84 -4.35 16.13 19.40
C ARG A 84 -3.57 17.44 19.26
N LYS A 85 -2.46 17.59 19.97
CA LYS A 85 -1.60 18.78 19.88
C LYS A 85 -0.77 18.79 18.60
N ARG A 86 -0.20 17.64 18.22
CA ARG A 86 0.62 17.49 16.99
C ARG A 86 -0.19 17.75 15.73
N LEU A 87 -1.40 17.23 15.66
CA LEU A 87 -2.31 17.42 14.51
C LEU A 87 -2.68 18.91 14.29
N ARG A 88 -2.72 19.72 15.36
CA ARG A 88 -2.96 21.17 15.27
C ARG A 88 -1.73 21.95 14.81
N CYS A 89 -0.54 21.45 15.09
CA CYS A 89 0.74 22.11 14.81
C CYS A 89 1.41 21.57 13.55
N LEU A 90 0.68 20.85 12.69
CA LEU A 90 1.23 20.33 11.44
C LEU A 90 1.84 21.45 10.61
N SER A 91 3.16 21.41 10.45
CA SER A 91 3.90 22.35 9.62
C SER A 91 3.45 22.18 8.17
N ARG A 92 3.00 23.26 7.54
CA ARG A 92 2.74 23.25 6.10
C ARG A 92 4.08 23.17 5.39
N TYR A 93 4.36 22.04 4.81
CA TYR A 93 5.50 21.86 3.95
C TYR A 93 5.41 22.83 2.77
N LYS A 94 6.37 23.76 2.67
CA LYS A 94 6.42 24.69 1.53
C LYS A 94 7.02 23.97 0.34
N VAL A 95 6.17 23.63 -0.61
CA VAL A 95 6.59 23.07 -1.90
C VAL A 95 7.13 24.19 -2.76
N GLU A 96 8.39 24.07 -3.18
CA GLU A 96 9.01 25.00 -4.11
C GLU A 96 8.44 24.79 -5.52
N ARG A 97 7.85 25.83 -6.08
CA ARG A 97 7.31 25.77 -7.43
C ARG A 97 8.43 25.72 -8.45
N SER A 98 8.48 24.67 -9.25
CA SER A 98 9.53 24.47 -10.26
C SER A 98 8.94 23.76 -11.48
N VAL A 99 9.48 24.03 -12.66
CA VAL A 99 9.16 23.29 -13.88
C VAL A 99 9.48 21.80 -13.69
N PHE A 100 10.55 21.45 -12.95
CA PHE A 100 10.88 20.06 -12.66
C PHE A 100 9.81 19.35 -11.83
N LEU A 101 9.13 20.05 -10.90
CA LEU A 101 7.98 19.50 -10.19
C LEU A 101 6.85 19.13 -11.16
N LEU A 102 6.52 20.02 -12.10
CA LEU A 102 5.46 19.75 -13.07
C LEU A 102 5.80 18.55 -13.97
N ILE A 103 7.06 18.45 -14.42
CA ILE A 103 7.53 17.31 -15.20
C ILE A 103 7.45 16.02 -14.38
N ALA A 104 7.91 16.03 -13.13
CA ALA A 104 7.85 14.86 -12.25
C ALA A 104 6.40 14.40 -12.04
N ILE A 105 5.49 15.32 -11.71
CA ILE A 105 4.06 15.01 -11.57
C ILE A 105 3.49 14.45 -12.87
N GLY A 106 3.79 15.06 -14.02
CA GLY A 106 3.33 14.60 -15.33
C GLY A 106 3.77 13.15 -15.61
N LEU A 107 5.05 12.82 -15.35
CA LEU A 107 5.56 11.46 -15.53
C LEU A 107 4.93 10.45 -14.55
N ILE A 108 4.66 10.85 -13.31
CA ILE A 108 3.97 10.00 -12.34
C ILE A 108 2.52 9.76 -12.79
N MET A 109 1.83 10.78 -13.27
CA MET A 109 0.47 10.65 -13.79
C MET A 109 0.40 9.73 -15.02
N ILE A 110 1.38 9.82 -15.94
CA ILE A 110 1.50 8.89 -17.06
C ILE A 110 1.62 7.44 -16.56
N GLN A 111 2.43 7.18 -15.53
CA GLN A 111 2.57 5.85 -14.96
C GLN A 111 1.28 5.33 -14.33
N ILE A 112 0.56 6.19 -13.61
CA ILE A 112 -0.76 5.84 -13.04
C ILE A 112 -1.74 5.48 -14.17
N VAL A 113 -1.82 6.31 -15.20
CA VAL A 113 -2.69 6.05 -16.37
C VAL A 113 -2.29 4.76 -17.07
N THR A 114 -1.00 4.53 -17.30
CA THR A 114 -0.49 3.28 -17.87
C THR A 114 -0.88 2.07 -17.04
N SER A 115 -0.71 2.14 -15.74
CA SER A 115 -1.01 1.03 -14.83
C SER A 115 -2.51 0.74 -14.73
N VAL A 116 -3.36 1.76 -14.72
CA VAL A 116 -4.82 1.63 -14.50
C VAL A 116 -5.57 1.36 -15.80
N VAL A 117 -5.19 2.02 -16.90
CA VAL A 117 -5.96 1.97 -18.15
C VAL A 117 -5.37 0.95 -19.13
N PHE A 118 -4.07 1.06 -19.42
CA PHE A 118 -3.46 0.24 -20.48
C PHE A 118 -3.10 -1.17 -20.01
N THR A 119 -2.48 -1.31 -18.85
CA THR A 119 -2.01 -2.62 -18.37
C THR A 119 -3.12 -3.67 -18.23
N PRO A 120 -4.32 -3.36 -17.68
CA PRO A 120 -5.39 -4.34 -17.59
C PRO A 120 -5.91 -4.85 -18.94
N GLN A 121 -5.72 -4.09 -20.02
CA GLN A 121 -6.20 -4.44 -21.36
C GLN A 121 -5.21 -5.32 -22.13
N TYR A 122 -3.91 -5.16 -21.88
CA TYR A 122 -2.87 -5.76 -22.72
C TYR A 122 -2.01 -6.81 -22.02
N VAL A 123 -2.06 -6.89 -20.71
CA VAL A 123 -1.22 -7.82 -19.94
C VAL A 123 -2.09 -8.78 -19.13
N TYR A 124 -2.06 -10.04 -19.54
CA TYR A 124 -2.68 -11.14 -18.80
C TYR A 124 -1.58 -11.94 -18.10
N SER A 125 -1.73 -12.12 -16.82
CA SER A 125 -0.84 -12.96 -16.00
C SER A 125 -1.67 -14.07 -15.35
N GLY A 126 -1.13 -15.30 -15.29
CA GLY A 126 -1.79 -16.39 -14.56
C GLY A 126 -1.99 -16.07 -13.08
N ASP A 127 -1.16 -15.19 -12.52
CA ASP A 127 -1.33 -14.65 -11.16
C ASP A 127 -2.63 -13.84 -11.02
N ASP A 128 -3.09 -13.14 -12.08
CA ASP A 128 -4.31 -12.34 -12.06
C ASP A 128 -5.52 -13.22 -11.76
N THR A 129 -5.66 -14.31 -12.50
CA THR A 129 -6.76 -15.26 -12.32
C THR A 129 -6.74 -15.85 -10.91
N THR A 130 -5.58 -16.27 -10.43
CA THR A 130 -5.45 -16.90 -9.11
C THR A 130 -5.80 -15.94 -7.98
N TYR A 131 -5.13 -14.79 -7.89
CA TYR A 131 -5.26 -13.92 -6.72
C TYR A 131 -6.58 -13.17 -6.67
N ILE A 132 -7.07 -12.70 -7.82
CA ILE A 132 -8.34 -11.96 -7.90
C ILE A 132 -9.50 -12.92 -7.63
N THR A 133 -9.45 -14.14 -8.18
CA THR A 133 -10.50 -15.12 -7.98
C THR A 133 -10.54 -15.60 -6.53
N MET A 134 -9.39 -15.89 -5.90
CA MET A 134 -9.34 -16.23 -4.47
C MET A 134 -9.92 -15.12 -3.57
N ALA A 135 -9.60 -13.87 -3.87
CA ALA A 135 -10.12 -12.74 -3.10
C ALA A 135 -11.63 -12.57 -3.31
N ASN A 136 -12.12 -12.75 -4.55
CA ASN A 136 -13.53 -12.66 -4.87
C ASN A 136 -14.33 -13.80 -4.23
N ASP A 137 -13.80 -15.01 -4.30
CA ASP A 137 -14.39 -16.19 -3.65
C ASP A 137 -14.58 -15.98 -2.14
N SER A 138 -13.56 -15.41 -1.47
CA SER A 138 -13.66 -15.12 -0.02
C SER A 138 -14.73 -14.08 0.30
N VAL A 139 -14.97 -13.11 -0.60
CA VAL A 139 -16.03 -12.10 -0.44
C VAL A 139 -17.42 -12.71 -0.61
N GLU A 140 -17.58 -13.63 -1.56
CA GLU A 140 -18.86 -14.25 -1.93
C GLU A 140 -19.22 -15.42 -1.02
N SER A 141 -18.28 -16.34 -0.76
CA SER A 141 -18.51 -17.54 0.07
C SER A 141 -18.45 -17.25 1.58
N ASP A 142 -17.97 -16.07 1.97
CA ASP A 142 -17.69 -15.69 3.36
C ASP A 142 -16.71 -16.63 4.07
N THR A 143 -15.79 -17.22 3.34
CA THR A 143 -14.75 -18.12 3.86
C THR A 143 -13.35 -17.60 3.58
N ILE A 144 -12.35 -18.13 4.30
CA ILE A 144 -10.95 -17.84 4.06
C ILE A 144 -10.28 -19.10 3.56
N TYR A 145 -10.05 -19.21 2.23
CA TYR A 145 -9.38 -20.34 1.58
C TYR A 145 -10.05 -21.71 1.80
N LEU A 146 -11.36 -21.76 2.04
CA LEU A 146 -12.09 -23.02 2.20
C LEU A 146 -12.86 -23.46 0.94
N THR A 147 -12.79 -22.66 -0.11
CA THR A 147 -13.34 -22.97 -1.43
C THR A 147 -12.21 -22.97 -2.45
N ASP A 148 -12.18 -23.98 -3.30
CA ASP A 148 -11.27 -24.01 -4.43
C ASP A 148 -11.74 -23.02 -5.49
N TYR A 149 -10.96 -21.99 -5.72
CA TYR A 149 -11.28 -20.87 -6.61
C TYR A 149 -11.42 -21.27 -8.10
N MET A 150 -10.92 -22.45 -8.48
CA MET A 150 -11.02 -22.96 -9.86
C MET A 150 -12.29 -23.79 -10.08
N THR A 151 -12.66 -24.60 -9.09
CA THR A 151 -13.75 -25.57 -9.23
C THR A 151 -15.00 -25.19 -8.44
N GLY A 152 -14.92 -24.22 -7.52
CA GLY A 152 -16.00 -23.84 -6.61
C GLY A 152 -16.34 -24.91 -5.55
N LYS A 153 -15.54 -25.99 -5.46
CA LYS A 153 -15.74 -27.05 -4.48
C LYS A 153 -15.12 -26.67 -3.14
N SER A 154 -15.71 -27.18 -2.05
CA SER A 154 -15.09 -27.05 -0.73
C SER A 154 -13.73 -27.74 -0.71
N CYS A 155 -12.74 -27.08 -0.15
CA CYS A 155 -11.39 -27.60 0.05
C CYS A 155 -10.96 -27.45 1.51
N THR A 156 -9.89 -28.11 1.88
CA THR A 156 -9.27 -27.96 3.19
C THR A 156 -8.04 -27.05 3.08
N LEU A 157 -7.56 -26.52 4.21
CA LEU A 157 -6.32 -25.72 4.20
C LEU A 157 -5.11 -26.53 3.74
N ALA A 158 -5.16 -27.87 3.83
CA ALA A 158 -4.10 -28.74 3.32
C ALA A 158 -4.02 -28.74 1.78
N ASP A 159 -5.13 -28.47 1.11
CA ASP A 159 -5.20 -28.41 -0.35
C ASP A 159 -4.70 -27.04 -0.89
N VAL A 160 -4.60 -26.04 -0.01
CA VAL A 160 -4.15 -24.70 -0.36
C VAL A 160 -2.64 -24.57 -0.15
N SER A 161 -1.92 -24.07 -1.16
CA SER A 161 -0.47 -23.87 -1.02
C SER A 161 -0.13 -23.00 0.20
N PRO A 162 0.83 -23.41 1.06
CA PRO A 162 1.25 -22.65 2.25
C PRO A 162 1.60 -21.18 1.99
N LYS A 163 2.08 -20.86 0.78
CA LYS A 163 2.38 -19.47 0.41
C LYS A 163 1.12 -18.58 0.43
N TYR A 164 -0.07 -19.11 0.16
CA TYR A 164 -1.30 -18.33 0.19
C TYR A 164 -1.86 -18.21 1.61
N THR A 165 -1.84 -19.29 2.38
CA THR A 165 -2.35 -19.27 3.77
C THR A 165 -1.51 -18.41 4.70
N LEU A 166 -0.20 -18.27 4.42
CA LEU A 166 0.72 -17.42 5.17
C LEU A 166 0.79 -15.99 4.66
N THR A 167 0.24 -15.70 3.46
CA THR A 167 0.28 -14.37 2.86
C THR A 167 -1.10 -13.73 2.89
N SER A 168 -1.31 -12.76 3.75
CA SER A 168 -2.61 -12.11 3.93
C SER A 168 -2.99 -11.10 2.84
N TYR A 169 -2.09 -10.81 1.89
CA TYR A 169 -2.31 -9.72 0.94
C TYR A 169 -3.54 -9.94 0.05
N ILE A 170 -3.83 -11.18 -0.34
CA ILE A 170 -5.04 -11.55 -1.08
C ILE A 170 -6.29 -11.22 -0.26
N MET A 171 -6.29 -11.63 1.02
CA MET A 171 -7.39 -11.32 1.93
C MET A 171 -7.49 -9.83 2.26
N PHE A 172 -6.39 -9.09 2.22
CA PHE A 172 -6.41 -7.63 2.35
C PHE A 172 -7.12 -6.96 1.17
N THR A 173 -6.93 -7.45 -0.06
CA THR A 173 -7.69 -6.96 -1.21
C THR A 173 -9.18 -7.32 -1.11
N ALA A 174 -9.51 -8.54 -0.65
CA ALA A 174 -10.87 -8.96 -0.36
C ALA A 174 -11.52 -8.08 0.73
N TYR A 175 -10.77 -7.75 1.80
CA TYR A 175 -11.21 -6.83 2.84
C TYR A 175 -11.57 -5.45 2.28
N LEU A 176 -10.69 -4.86 1.47
CA LEU A 176 -10.95 -3.55 0.84
C LEU A 176 -12.20 -3.59 -0.05
N ALA A 177 -12.40 -4.69 -0.80
CA ALA A 177 -13.59 -4.89 -1.62
C ALA A 177 -14.85 -5.00 -0.76
N LYS A 178 -14.84 -5.83 0.30
CA LYS A 178 -15.98 -6.02 1.23
C LYS A 178 -16.42 -4.71 1.88
N VAL A 179 -15.46 -3.92 2.38
CA VAL A 179 -15.74 -2.67 3.09
C VAL A 179 -16.20 -1.56 2.14
N SER A 180 -15.68 -1.53 0.92
CA SER A 180 -16.06 -0.53 -0.09
C SER A 180 -17.30 -0.90 -0.88
N GLY A 181 -17.68 -2.19 -0.93
CA GLY A 181 -18.69 -2.74 -1.81
C GLY A 181 -18.35 -2.68 -3.30
N LEU A 182 -17.08 -2.49 -3.61
CA LEU A 182 -16.58 -2.56 -4.97
C LEU A 182 -16.18 -4.00 -5.29
N HIS A 183 -16.30 -4.37 -6.56
CA HIS A 183 -15.80 -5.66 -7.03
C HIS A 183 -14.28 -5.74 -6.83
N VAL A 184 -13.76 -6.90 -6.44
CA VAL A 184 -12.32 -7.13 -6.18
C VAL A 184 -11.45 -6.70 -7.35
N LEU A 185 -11.90 -6.93 -8.58
CA LEU A 185 -11.19 -6.52 -9.79
C LEU A 185 -10.93 -4.99 -9.84
N ILE A 186 -11.92 -4.18 -9.45
CA ILE A 186 -11.79 -2.71 -9.41
C ILE A 186 -10.78 -2.31 -8.34
N VAL A 187 -10.85 -2.95 -7.17
CA VAL A 187 -9.87 -2.68 -6.09
C VAL A 187 -8.45 -3.02 -6.56
N CYS A 188 -8.26 -4.19 -7.17
CA CYS A 188 -6.94 -4.63 -7.63
C CYS A 188 -6.41 -3.82 -8.81
N LYS A 189 -7.22 -3.59 -9.85
CA LYS A 189 -6.73 -3.03 -11.12
C LYS A 189 -6.85 -1.51 -11.22
N THR A 190 -7.60 -0.87 -10.31
CA THR A 190 -7.79 0.58 -10.35
C THR A 190 -7.31 1.26 -9.08
N ILE A 191 -7.77 0.79 -7.90
CA ILE A 191 -7.50 1.50 -6.64
C ILE A 191 -6.08 1.26 -6.15
N LEU A 192 -5.68 0.00 -6.02
CA LEU A 192 -4.35 -0.35 -5.48
C LEU A 192 -3.19 0.18 -6.34
N PRO A 193 -3.21 0.14 -7.68
CA PRO A 193 -2.17 0.75 -8.49
C PRO A 193 -1.97 2.23 -8.18
N VAL A 194 -3.05 3.01 -8.10
CA VAL A 194 -2.98 4.44 -7.77
C VAL A 194 -2.32 4.66 -6.41
N VAL A 195 -2.77 3.92 -5.38
CA VAL A 195 -2.25 4.05 -4.02
C VAL A 195 -0.77 3.65 -3.95
N ILE A 196 -0.40 2.52 -4.54
CA ILE A 196 0.97 1.98 -4.45
C ILE A 196 1.95 2.85 -5.22
N ILE A 197 1.60 3.31 -6.42
CA ILE A 197 2.44 4.23 -7.19
C ILE A 197 2.61 5.54 -6.43
N ALA A 198 1.52 6.13 -5.91
CA ALA A 198 1.60 7.36 -5.15
C ALA A 198 2.51 7.24 -3.92
N VAL A 199 2.36 6.16 -3.13
CA VAL A 199 3.19 5.91 -1.94
C VAL A 199 4.65 5.67 -2.30
N ALA A 200 4.93 4.89 -3.34
CA ALA A 200 6.29 4.67 -3.82
C ALA A 200 6.97 6.00 -4.15
N TYR A 201 6.28 6.90 -4.87
CA TYR A 201 6.83 8.21 -5.20
C TYR A 201 6.92 9.17 -4.02
N MET A 202 6.05 9.06 -3.02
CA MET A 202 6.22 9.77 -1.74
C MET A 202 7.51 9.33 -1.03
N ILE A 203 7.81 8.03 -1.02
CA ILE A 203 9.03 7.49 -0.43
C ILE A 203 10.26 7.92 -1.23
N PHE A 204 10.22 7.84 -2.55
CA PHE A 204 11.31 8.32 -3.41
C PHE A 204 11.55 9.83 -3.26
N TRP A 205 10.49 10.63 -3.06
CA TRP A 205 10.61 12.04 -2.75
C TRP A 205 11.37 12.27 -1.43
N GLN A 206 10.98 11.57 -0.37
CA GLN A 206 11.65 11.65 0.93
C GLN A 206 13.13 11.22 0.82
N PHE A 207 13.39 10.17 0.06
CA PHE A 207 14.74 9.70 -0.19
C PHE A 207 15.55 10.69 -1.02
N GLY A 208 14.95 11.33 -2.04
CA GLY A 208 15.58 12.40 -2.80
C GLY A 208 15.94 13.62 -1.94
N LEU A 209 15.02 14.07 -1.07
CA LEU A 209 15.31 15.13 -0.12
C LEU A 209 16.46 14.79 0.83
N PHE A 210 16.51 13.55 1.28
CA PHE A 210 17.59 13.04 2.11
C PHE A 210 18.93 13.08 1.37
N LEU A 211 19.01 12.49 0.16
CA LEU A 211 20.22 12.45 -0.66
C LEU A 211 20.77 13.85 -1.00
N PHE A 212 19.87 14.79 -1.27
CA PHE A 212 20.25 16.16 -1.67
C PHE A 212 20.14 17.18 -0.53
N LYS A 213 20.18 16.71 0.73
CA LYS A 213 20.24 17.57 1.93
C LYS A 213 19.15 18.64 1.96
N GLY A 214 17.93 18.27 1.57
CA GLY A 214 16.76 19.16 1.55
C GLY A 214 16.59 20.02 0.29
N ASN A 215 17.48 19.93 -0.70
CA ASN A 215 17.34 20.65 -1.97
C ASN A 215 16.19 20.05 -2.81
N GLN A 216 15.06 20.76 -2.82
CA GLN A 216 13.84 20.29 -3.51
C GLN A 216 14.03 20.17 -5.02
N LYS A 217 14.74 21.11 -5.65
CA LYS A 217 14.96 21.08 -7.10
C LYS A 217 15.71 19.81 -7.54
N ASN A 218 16.78 19.45 -6.83
CA ASN A 218 17.52 18.23 -7.11
C ASN A 218 16.70 16.98 -6.82
N ALA A 219 15.86 17.00 -5.78
CA ALA A 219 14.94 15.91 -5.49
C ALA A 219 13.87 15.74 -6.59
N TYR A 220 13.37 16.81 -7.21
CA TYR A 220 12.49 16.71 -8.39
C TYR A 220 13.20 16.10 -9.59
N ILE A 221 14.44 16.50 -9.86
CA ILE A 221 15.26 15.91 -10.93
C ILE A 221 15.46 14.41 -10.67
N PHE A 222 15.76 14.03 -9.42
CA PHE A 222 15.84 12.62 -9.03
C PHE A 222 14.53 11.86 -9.32
N LEU A 223 13.36 12.43 -8.97
CA LEU A 223 12.06 11.81 -9.29
C LEU A 223 11.85 11.66 -10.79
N ILE A 224 12.29 12.62 -11.61
CA ILE A 224 12.21 12.53 -13.07
C ILE A 224 13.02 11.32 -13.56
N PHE A 225 14.27 11.16 -13.09
CA PHE A 225 15.10 10.01 -13.46
C PHE A 225 14.48 8.67 -13.00
N VAL A 226 14.00 8.59 -11.76
CA VAL A 226 13.31 7.39 -11.25
C VAL A 226 12.05 7.09 -12.08
N SER A 227 11.30 8.13 -12.46
CA SER A 227 10.10 7.97 -13.30
C SER A 227 10.46 7.43 -14.69
N MET A 228 11.50 7.95 -15.30
CA MET A 228 12.01 7.46 -16.58
C MET A 228 12.48 6.01 -16.49
N LEU A 229 13.27 5.67 -15.47
CA LEU A 229 13.70 4.28 -15.24
C LEU A 229 12.51 3.34 -15.08
N ASN A 230 11.46 3.75 -14.37
CA ASN A 230 10.26 2.93 -14.22
C ASN A 230 9.50 2.78 -15.55
N LEU A 231 9.30 3.83 -16.33
CA LEU A 231 8.61 3.76 -17.60
C LEU A 231 9.34 2.87 -18.63
N PHE A 232 10.64 3.06 -18.77
CA PHE A 232 11.43 2.28 -19.73
C PHE A 232 11.85 0.91 -19.23
N GLY A 233 11.88 0.68 -17.92
CA GLY A 233 12.22 -0.61 -17.33
C GLY A 233 11.05 -1.59 -17.23
N ALA A 234 9.82 -1.18 -17.49
CA ALA A 234 8.62 -1.99 -17.27
C ALA A 234 8.42 -3.13 -18.31
N PHE A 235 9.26 -3.24 -19.30
CA PHE A 235 9.17 -4.28 -20.36
C PHE A 235 9.64 -5.67 -19.90
N SER A 236 10.37 -5.78 -18.80
CA SER A 236 10.91 -7.06 -18.30
C SER A 236 10.26 -7.48 -16.97
N ASN A 237 9.77 -8.71 -16.91
CA ASN A 237 9.14 -9.31 -15.73
C ASN A 237 10.03 -9.35 -14.47
N TYR A 238 11.33 -9.19 -14.62
CA TYR A 238 12.32 -9.27 -13.53
C TYR A 238 12.66 -7.91 -12.94
N THR A 239 12.12 -6.81 -13.51
CA THR A 239 12.42 -5.46 -13.03
C THR A 239 11.45 -4.99 -11.94
N LEU A 240 11.94 -4.10 -11.06
CA LEU A 240 11.10 -3.38 -10.11
C LEU A 240 10.00 -2.58 -10.84
N SER A 241 10.35 -1.99 -11.97
CA SER A 241 9.45 -1.19 -12.81
C SER A 241 8.25 -2.00 -13.29
N PHE A 242 8.46 -3.25 -13.73
CA PHE A 242 7.37 -4.15 -14.09
C PHE A 242 6.47 -4.44 -12.90
N ARG A 243 7.05 -4.68 -11.72
CA ARG A 243 6.26 -4.90 -10.50
C ARG A 243 5.43 -3.67 -10.13
N LEU A 244 6.01 -2.48 -10.26
CA LEU A 244 5.32 -1.23 -9.92
C LEU A 244 4.22 -0.87 -10.93
N LEU A 245 4.45 -1.02 -12.22
CA LEU A 245 3.51 -0.52 -13.25
C LEU A 245 2.54 -1.58 -13.76
N VAL A 246 2.99 -2.84 -13.86
CA VAL A 246 2.18 -3.92 -14.44
C VAL A 246 1.51 -4.77 -13.37
N CYS A 247 2.20 -5.03 -12.28
CA CYS A 247 1.74 -5.90 -11.19
C CYS A 247 1.57 -5.16 -9.86
N SER A 248 1.30 -3.85 -9.89
CA SER A 248 1.22 -2.97 -8.71
C SER A 248 0.23 -3.45 -7.64
N TRP A 249 -0.80 -4.17 -8.02
CA TRP A 249 -1.80 -4.75 -7.12
C TRP A 249 -1.34 -6.02 -6.40
N GLN A 250 -0.17 -6.59 -6.72
CA GLN A 250 0.37 -7.78 -6.06
C GLN A 250 1.17 -7.42 -4.81
N GLY A 251 1.17 -8.32 -3.81
CA GLY A 251 1.99 -8.17 -2.60
C GLY A 251 3.50 -8.05 -2.87
N LYS A 252 3.99 -8.64 -3.97
CA LYS A 252 5.38 -8.50 -4.44
C LYS A 252 5.73 -7.04 -4.78
N ALA A 253 4.81 -6.33 -5.43
CA ALA A 253 4.99 -4.91 -5.76
C ALA A 253 4.98 -4.05 -4.50
N TRP A 254 4.08 -4.33 -3.57
CA TRP A 254 4.04 -3.70 -2.26
C TRP A 254 5.37 -3.80 -1.53
N MET A 255 5.91 -5.02 -1.43
CA MET A 255 7.22 -5.23 -0.79
C MET A 255 8.35 -4.50 -1.51
N ALA A 256 8.42 -4.63 -2.84
CA ALA A 256 9.53 -4.12 -3.63
C ALA A 256 9.52 -2.59 -3.81
N ALA A 257 8.34 -1.98 -3.97
CA ALA A 257 8.23 -0.55 -4.30
C ALA A 257 7.90 0.33 -3.09
N VAL A 258 7.38 -0.23 -2.00
CA VAL A 258 6.98 0.54 -0.81
C VAL A 258 7.81 0.14 0.41
N VAL A 259 7.74 -1.13 0.84
CA VAL A 259 8.32 -1.54 2.12
C VAL A 259 9.85 -1.48 2.09
N LEU A 260 10.49 -2.09 1.10
CA LEU A 260 11.95 -2.10 1.00
C LEU A 260 12.55 -0.71 0.81
N PRO A 261 12.08 0.15 -0.12
CA PRO A 261 12.57 1.52 -0.23
C PRO A 261 12.37 2.35 1.04
N PHE A 262 11.24 2.17 1.74
CA PHE A 262 10.99 2.84 3.01
C PHE A 262 11.97 2.42 4.08
N LEU A 263 12.21 1.11 4.24
CA LEU A 263 13.19 0.58 5.20
C LEU A 263 14.61 1.08 4.87
N PHE A 264 14.97 1.10 3.59
CA PHE A 264 16.27 1.60 3.15
C PHE A 264 16.43 3.10 3.49
N TYR A 265 15.42 3.91 3.19
CA TYR A 265 15.40 5.32 3.55
C TYR A 265 15.53 5.53 5.05
N TYR A 266 14.78 4.77 5.85
CA TYR A 266 14.79 4.90 7.29
C TYR A 266 16.14 4.46 7.90
N ALA A 267 16.69 3.35 7.42
CA ALA A 267 18.01 2.87 7.84
C ALA A 267 19.10 3.91 7.50
N ALA A 268 19.14 4.42 6.27
CA ALA A 268 20.09 5.46 5.86
C ALA A 268 20.02 6.70 6.76
N LYS A 269 18.81 7.08 7.15
CA LYS A 269 18.57 8.24 8.02
C LYS A 269 19.03 8.01 9.48
N ILE A 270 19.03 6.77 9.95
CA ILE A 270 19.60 6.42 11.26
C ILE A 270 21.12 6.53 11.22
N PHE A 271 21.76 5.91 10.21
CA PHE A 271 23.22 5.91 10.07
C PHE A 271 23.84 7.29 9.83
N GLU A 272 23.13 8.26 9.24
CA GLU A 272 23.64 9.64 9.09
C GLU A 272 23.78 10.37 10.44
N ARG A 273 23.18 9.86 11.51
CA ARG A 273 23.15 10.51 12.83
C ARG A 273 24.17 9.99 13.83
N GLU A 274 24.74 8.83 13.56
CA GLU A 274 25.88 8.31 14.30
C GLU A 274 27.20 8.88 13.77
#